data_cc9bad0ca1c16b505b56012a5bda4fca
#
_entry.id   cc9bad0ca1c16b505b56012a5bda4fca
#
_cell.length_a   1.000
_cell.length_b   1.000
_cell.length_c   1.000
_cell.angle_alpha   90.00
_cell.angle_beta   90.00
_cell.angle_gamma   90.00
#
_symmetry.space_group_name_H-M   'P 1'
#
loop_
_entity.id
_entity.type
_entity.pdbx_description
1 polymer ?
#
loop_
_entity_poly.entity_id
_entity_poly.type
_entity_poly.pdbx_seq_one_letter_code
_entity_poly.pdbx_strand_id
1 'polypeptide(L)'
;MSDRLIVDWPGLQRMGWPLSRTHTWRKMEPTIKVSRKIPGQKRRVVQEIPNPDPFPACHKLGPFVNSHPVWRVVDVLAYFERHGLQVTADWQTP
;
A
#
# COMPACT_ATOMS: atom_id res chain seq x y z
N MET A 1 -13.90 -23.61 7.84
CA MET A 1 -12.95 -22.48 8.01
C MET A 1 -13.43 -21.29 7.24
N SER A 2 -13.55 -20.17 7.93
CA SER A 2 -13.90 -18.92 7.27
C SER A 2 -12.61 -18.23 6.79
N ASP A 3 -12.56 -17.88 5.53
CA ASP A 3 -11.47 -17.09 5.00
C ASP A 3 -11.61 -15.65 5.49
N ARG A 4 -10.49 -15.04 5.80
CA ARG A 4 -10.50 -13.63 6.16
C ARG A 4 -10.78 -12.79 4.92
N LEU A 5 -11.76 -11.89 5.04
CA LEU A 5 -12.12 -10.96 3.97
C LEU A 5 -11.37 -9.63 4.09
N ILE A 6 -10.95 -9.27 5.30
CA ILE A 6 -10.21 -8.04 5.58
C ILE A 6 -9.04 -8.34 6.50
N VAL A 7 -8.00 -7.52 6.39
CA VAL A 7 -6.84 -7.58 7.29
C VAL A 7 -6.53 -6.18 7.81
N ASP A 8 -6.05 -6.12 9.05
CA ASP A 8 -5.51 -4.91 9.65
C ASP A 8 -4.00 -4.82 9.38
N TRP A 9 -3.33 -3.83 9.97
CA TRP A 9 -1.88 -3.66 9.78
C TRP A 9 -1.07 -4.90 10.22
N PRO A 10 -1.28 -5.46 11.44
CA PRO A 10 -0.57 -6.70 11.79
C PRO A 10 -0.86 -7.87 10.85
N GLY A 11 -2.10 -7.99 10.37
CA GLY A 11 -2.46 -9.01 9.39
C GLY A 11 -1.71 -8.84 8.07
N LEU A 12 -1.60 -7.59 7.60
CA LEU A 12 -0.85 -7.27 6.39
C LEU A 12 0.62 -7.67 6.53
N GLN A 13 1.23 -7.40 7.69
CA GLN A 13 2.61 -7.81 7.97
C GLN A 13 2.76 -9.33 7.97
N ARG A 14 1.79 -10.06 8.50
CA ARG A 14 1.81 -11.53 8.48
C ARG A 14 1.71 -12.10 7.07
N MET A 15 1.09 -11.38 6.14
CA MET A 15 1.04 -11.77 4.73
C MET A 15 2.41 -11.71 4.06
N GLY A 16 3.37 -11.06 4.68
CA GLY A 16 4.72 -10.90 4.14
C GLY A 16 4.99 -9.51 3.56
N TRP A 17 4.14 -8.53 3.86
CA TRP A 17 4.35 -7.16 3.40
C TRP A 17 5.60 -6.57 4.04
N PRO A 18 6.62 -6.18 3.25
CA PRO A 18 7.94 -5.84 3.79
C PRO A 18 8.11 -4.38 4.18
N LEU A 19 7.21 -3.50 3.76
CA LEU A 19 7.41 -2.07 3.93
C LEU A 19 6.90 -1.58 5.27
N SER A 20 7.48 -0.48 5.74
CA SER A 20 7.04 0.19 6.95
C SER A 20 5.67 0.83 6.73
N ARG A 21 5.03 1.21 7.82
CA ARG A 21 3.73 1.86 7.78
C ARG A 21 3.79 3.16 6.98
N THR A 22 4.82 3.97 7.18
CA THR A 22 5.01 5.23 6.46
C THR A 22 5.14 5.01 4.96
N HIS A 23 5.96 4.05 4.54
CA HIS A 23 6.14 3.72 3.13
C HIS A 23 4.85 3.18 2.51
N THR A 24 4.09 2.40 3.26
CA THR A 24 2.82 1.86 2.79
C THR A 24 1.82 2.99 2.52
N TRP A 25 1.74 3.97 3.43
CA TRP A 25 0.86 5.13 3.25
C TRP A 25 1.23 5.92 2.01
N ARG A 26 2.53 6.10 1.74
CA ARG A 26 2.98 6.78 0.52
C ARG A 26 2.56 6.03 -0.74
N LYS A 27 2.59 4.71 -0.71
CA LYS A 27 2.19 3.90 -1.86
C LYS A 27 0.68 3.92 -2.12
N MET A 28 -0.12 4.28 -1.11
CA MET A 28 -1.57 4.44 -1.28
C MET A 28 -1.97 5.78 -1.88
N GLU A 29 -1.05 6.74 -1.98
CA GLU A 29 -1.37 8.05 -2.51
C GLU A 29 -1.75 7.98 -4.00
N PRO A 30 -2.77 8.76 -4.42
CA PRO A 30 -3.20 8.74 -5.82
C PRO A 30 -2.21 9.38 -6.76
N THR A 31 -1.31 10.23 -6.23
CA THR A 31 -0.28 10.90 -7.01
C THR A 31 1.07 10.72 -6.36
N ILE A 32 2.14 10.72 -7.16
CA ILE A 32 3.51 10.66 -6.68
C ILE A 32 4.29 11.86 -7.18
N LYS A 33 5.29 12.27 -6.41
CA LYS A 33 6.18 13.36 -6.78
C LYS A 33 7.45 12.79 -7.40
N VAL A 34 7.75 13.24 -8.61
CA VAL A 34 8.95 12.83 -9.34
C VAL A 34 9.84 14.05 -9.52
N SER A 35 11.13 13.90 -9.15
CA SER A 35 12.12 14.94 -9.36
C SER A 35 12.77 14.74 -10.72
N ARG A 36 12.69 15.77 -11.56
CA ARG A 36 13.32 15.75 -12.90
C ARG A 36 14.37 16.84 -13.00
N LYS A 37 15.51 16.47 -13.58
CA LYS A 37 16.55 17.43 -13.95
C LYS A 37 16.29 17.89 -15.37
N ILE A 38 16.08 19.20 -15.54
CA ILE A 38 15.88 19.78 -16.87
C ILE A 38 17.24 20.17 -17.44
N PRO A 39 17.58 19.76 -18.69
CA PRO A 39 18.85 20.15 -19.31
C PRO A 39 18.99 21.70 -19.35
N GLY A 40 20.15 22.19 -18.95
CA GLY A 40 20.43 23.62 -18.92
C GLY A 40 19.98 24.35 -17.66
N GLN A 41 19.31 23.67 -16.73
CA GLN A 41 18.90 24.27 -15.45
C GLN A 41 19.64 23.59 -14.29
N LYS A 42 20.02 24.40 -13.29
CA LYS A 42 20.70 23.90 -12.10
C LYS A 42 19.73 23.31 -11.08
N ARG A 43 18.45 23.67 -11.16
CA ARG A 43 17.42 23.21 -10.22
C ARG A 43 16.67 22.01 -10.79
N ARG A 44 16.34 21.07 -9.90
CA ARG A 44 15.42 19.98 -10.21
C ARG A 44 13.99 20.50 -10.08
N VAL A 45 13.17 20.11 -11.03
CA VAL A 45 11.73 20.40 -10.98
C VAL A 45 11.03 19.21 -10.37
N VAL A 46 10.18 19.46 -9.38
CA VAL A 46 9.33 18.44 -8.79
C VAL A 46 8.01 18.45 -9.56
N GLN A 47 7.69 17.32 -10.16
CA GLN A 47 6.45 17.15 -10.91
C GLN A 47 5.57 16.13 -10.20
N GLU A 48 4.31 16.47 -10.03
CA GLU A 48 3.32 15.55 -9.49
C GLU A 48 2.65 14.80 -10.64
N ILE A 49 2.72 13.47 -10.60
CA ILE A 49 2.13 12.62 -11.64
C ILE A 49 1.18 11.62 -11.00
N PRO A 50 0.18 11.12 -11.74
CA PRO A 50 -0.68 10.06 -11.21
C PRO A 50 0.14 8.84 -10.84
N ASN A 51 -0.21 8.20 -9.71
CA ASN A 51 0.43 6.95 -9.32
C ASN A 51 -0.10 5.83 -10.23
N PRO A 52 0.76 5.17 -11.02
CA PRO A 52 0.29 4.19 -12.00
C PRO A 52 -0.26 2.91 -11.39
N ASP A 53 0.18 2.56 -10.18
CA ASP A 53 -0.29 1.34 -9.51
C ASP A 53 -0.23 1.54 -7.99
N PRO A 54 -1.18 2.30 -7.42
CA PRO A 54 -1.19 2.55 -5.98
C PRO A 54 -1.49 1.28 -5.20
N PHE A 55 -0.90 1.17 -4.01
CA PHE A 55 -1.28 0.12 -3.06
C PHE A 55 -2.76 0.29 -2.70
N PRO A 56 -3.53 -0.80 -2.52
CA PRO A 56 -4.95 -0.70 -2.21
C PRO A 56 -5.21 0.23 -1.03
N ALA A 57 -6.16 1.15 -1.18
CA ALA A 57 -6.51 2.10 -0.15
C ALA A 57 -7.11 1.38 1.05
N CYS A 58 -6.75 1.82 2.25
CA CYS A 58 -7.34 1.25 3.46
C CYS A 58 -8.75 1.81 3.68
N HIS A 59 -9.56 1.02 4.36
CA HIS A 59 -10.87 1.43 4.87
C HIS A 59 -10.76 1.59 6.38
N LYS A 60 -11.29 2.66 6.92
CA LYS A 60 -11.25 2.88 8.37
C LYS A 60 -12.54 2.38 9.01
N LEU A 61 -12.39 1.70 10.14
CA LEU A 61 -13.53 1.10 10.85
C LEU A 61 -14.32 2.10 11.70
N GLY A 62 -13.95 3.37 11.70
CA GLY A 62 -14.63 4.40 12.44
C GLY A 62 -14.57 5.75 11.75
N PRO A 63 -15.27 6.76 12.29
CA PRO A 63 -15.36 8.09 11.68
C PRO A 63 -14.14 8.98 11.90
N PHE A 64 -13.19 8.56 12.75
CA PHE A 64 -12.06 9.38 13.15
C PHE A 64 -10.83 9.09 12.30
N VAL A 65 -9.94 10.07 12.18
CA VAL A 65 -8.68 9.94 11.46
C VAL A 65 -7.84 8.80 12.03
N ASN A 66 -7.90 8.58 13.36
CA ASN A 66 -7.14 7.54 14.04
C ASN A 66 -7.85 6.19 14.10
N SER A 67 -8.96 6.02 13.39
CA SER A 67 -9.68 4.75 13.36
C SER A 67 -8.82 3.66 12.72
N HIS A 68 -9.05 2.41 13.13
CA HIS A 68 -8.26 1.26 12.66
C HIS A 68 -8.36 1.11 11.14
N PRO A 69 -7.23 1.15 10.42
CA PRO A 69 -7.23 0.88 8.99
C PRO A 69 -7.30 -0.62 8.72
N VAL A 70 -8.09 -0.99 7.74
CA VAL A 70 -8.18 -2.37 7.26
C VAL A 70 -8.14 -2.38 5.74
N TRP A 71 -7.70 -3.49 5.16
CA TRP A 71 -7.62 -3.69 3.71
C TRP A 71 -8.44 -4.90 3.33
N ARG A 72 -9.04 -4.86 2.16
CA ARG A 72 -9.71 -6.03 1.60
C ARG A 72 -8.64 -7.02 1.13
N VAL A 73 -8.74 -8.27 1.58
CA VAL A 73 -7.76 -9.30 1.24
C VAL A 73 -7.66 -9.49 -0.27
N VAL A 74 -8.80 -9.48 -0.98
CA VAL A 74 -8.81 -9.67 -2.43
C VAL A 74 -7.99 -8.60 -3.16
N ASP A 75 -8.05 -7.35 -2.70
CA ASP A 75 -7.30 -6.25 -3.30
C ASP A 75 -5.80 -6.40 -3.02
N VAL A 76 -5.44 -6.79 -1.79
CA VAL A 76 -4.04 -7.00 -1.40
C VAL A 76 -3.43 -8.17 -2.17
N LEU A 77 -4.16 -9.27 -2.30
CA LEU A 77 -3.68 -10.44 -3.05
C LEU A 77 -3.45 -10.11 -4.52
N ALA A 78 -4.36 -9.35 -5.12
CA ALA A 78 -4.21 -8.91 -6.51
C ALA A 78 -2.97 -8.02 -6.68
N TYR A 79 -2.72 -7.13 -5.73
CA TYR A 79 -1.52 -6.29 -5.76
C TYR A 79 -0.25 -7.13 -5.63
N PHE A 80 -0.22 -8.08 -4.69
CA PHE A 80 0.93 -8.97 -4.53
C PHE A 80 1.22 -9.74 -5.82
N GLU A 81 0.18 -10.28 -6.44
CA GLU A 81 0.32 -11.03 -7.70
C GLU A 81 0.91 -10.17 -8.81
N ARG A 82 0.41 -8.92 -8.97
CA ARG A 82 0.93 -8.00 -9.99
C ARG A 82 2.41 -7.68 -9.81
N HIS A 83 2.88 -7.68 -8.57
CA HIS A 83 4.26 -7.33 -8.24
C HIS A 83 5.16 -8.55 -8.01
N GLY A 84 4.67 -9.75 -8.27
CA GLY A 84 5.44 -10.97 -8.07
C GLY A 84 5.75 -11.29 -6.62
N LEU A 85 4.99 -10.75 -5.68
CA LEU A 85 5.18 -11.02 -4.26
C LEU A 85 4.40 -12.27 -3.86
N GLN A 86 5.00 -13.07 -2.98
CA GLN A 86 4.35 -14.27 -2.45
C GLN A 86 3.79 -14.00 -1.07
N VAL A 87 2.57 -14.48 -0.86
CA VAL A 87 1.93 -14.39 0.45
C VAL A 87 2.48 -15.49 1.34
N THR A 88 2.79 -15.15 2.59
CA THR A 88 3.24 -16.12 3.59
C THR A 88 2.14 -17.16 3.81
N ALA A 89 2.50 -18.45 3.80
CA ALA A 89 1.53 -19.55 3.82
C ALA A 89 0.58 -19.49 5.02
N ASP A 90 1.06 -19.07 6.18
CA ASP A 90 0.31 -19.12 7.44
C ASP A 90 -0.26 -17.76 7.86
N TRP A 91 -0.43 -16.85 6.92
CA TRP A 91 -0.85 -15.48 7.28
C TRP A 91 -2.23 -15.42 7.92
N GLN A 92 -3.10 -16.41 7.66
CA GLN A 92 -4.44 -16.47 8.26
C GLN A 92 -4.44 -17.04 9.68
N THR A 93 -3.35 -17.66 10.07
CA THR A 93 -3.22 -18.27 11.40
C THR A 93 -2.74 -17.22 12.41
N PRO A 94 -3.46 -17.02 13.50
CA PRO A 94 -3.03 -16.08 14.54
C PRO A 94 -1.74 -16.48 15.24
#